data_9c0d66999c0dc49868fac6199899a442
#
_entry.id   9c0d66999c0dc49868fac6199899a442
#
_cell.length_a   1.000
_cell.length_b   1.000
_cell.length_c   1.000
_cell.angle_alpha   90.00
_cell.angle_beta   90.00
_cell.angle_gamma   90.00
#
_symmetry.space_group_name_H-M   'P 1'
#
loop_
_entity.id
_entity.type
_entity.pdbx_description
1 polymer ?
#
loop_
_entity_poly.entity_id
_entity_poly.type
_entity_poly.pdbx_seq_one_letter_code
_entity_poly.pdbx_strand_id
1 'polypeptide(L)'
;AIAYYDQARGESSDRFRPLVDASLANALILSGDLTRARSTLDALALPSDPSQQAQLQRTRGRLLLAENKPAEALALYQQLASAPVSGDEGFYRAWALDGISKSESALGNEAQAAQALDQAIEVFDKARAKFRSDEFKMGLFSDLQVVFERAIGMHTRLGEPGKAFDISERSRARALLDAVAGRAEIGNGEAIALDAATLQTMLRPDEVVVAYHALPDRLMAWVLSNEGVREVPLPVAIKRTDLARLVDAYRDALIKLNPNAAQVGEKIGALLLAPLEIPAGKRMIIVPHGPLHYLPFQALRLDGQYLIERNPMSIAPSISIAAKLAERTPTVSAQLVAFGNPTINPDVADPLPGAEREVRELAEQFPGATLYFNADANQTNFRAKAPQSRLVHIAAHATVDTLDPLHSKVLLADENGQPNYLEARDVLGMDLKGTAMIALSACESGLGRVEDGDEVLGFTRSFLSAGTSTLLASLWPVSDAATETLMTTLYDDLSKGESVQDAMRDAQRAVLANPETAHPFFWAPFNLIGNWRLKVEK
;
A
#
# COMPACT_ATOMS: atom_id res chain seq x y z
N ALA A 1 -19.74 3.90 -23.00
CA ALA A 1 -20.59 3.09 -22.11
C ALA A 1 -22.04 3.08 -22.62
N ILE A 2 -22.73 4.25 -22.76
CA ILE A 2 -24.17 4.31 -23.15
C ILE A 2 -24.41 3.57 -24.47
N ALA A 3 -23.66 3.86 -25.54
CA ALA A 3 -23.82 3.19 -26.83
C ALA A 3 -23.64 1.67 -26.74
N TYR A 4 -22.72 1.21 -25.90
CA TYR A 4 -22.50 -0.21 -25.64
C TYR A 4 -23.73 -0.86 -24.96
N TYR A 5 -24.30 -0.20 -23.94
CA TYR A 5 -25.50 -0.71 -23.28
C TYR A 5 -26.73 -0.65 -24.15
N ASP A 6 -26.86 0.35 -25.04
CA ASP A 6 -27.95 0.40 -26.05
C ASP A 6 -27.88 -0.78 -27.03
N GLN A 7 -26.68 -1.14 -27.48
CA GLN A 7 -26.45 -2.30 -28.32
C GLN A 7 -26.77 -3.60 -27.54
N ALA A 8 -26.19 -3.76 -26.35
CA ALA A 8 -26.38 -4.93 -25.49
C ALA A 8 -27.88 -5.13 -25.15
N ARG A 9 -28.66 -4.06 -25.01
CA ARG A 9 -30.10 -4.10 -24.79
C ARG A 9 -30.83 -4.77 -25.97
N GLY A 10 -30.44 -4.44 -27.21
CA GLY A 10 -31.01 -5.05 -28.42
C GLY A 10 -30.70 -6.54 -28.56
N GLU A 11 -29.57 -6.98 -28.04
CA GLU A 11 -29.05 -8.34 -28.16
C GLU A 11 -29.40 -9.22 -26.93
N SER A 12 -29.85 -8.63 -25.82
CA SER A 12 -30.11 -9.35 -24.57
C SER A 12 -31.43 -10.11 -24.59
N SER A 13 -31.43 -11.32 -24.01
CA SER A 13 -32.65 -12.05 -23.73
C SER A 13 -33.49 -11.38 -22.63
N ASP A 14 -34.78 -11.66 -22.57
CA ASP A 14 -35.71 -11.10 -21.57
C ASP A 14 -35.26 -11.33 -20.13
N ARG A 15 -34.49 -12.39 -19.88
CA ARG A 15 -33.91 -12.70 -18.56
C ARG A 15 -32.83 -11.70 -18.13
N PHE A 16 -31.99 -11.23 -19.07
CA PHE A 16 -30.84 -10.34 -18.75
C PHE A 16 -31.12 -8.86 -19.04
N ARG A 17 -32.18 -8.56 -19.79
CA ARG A 17 -32.57 -7.20 -20.17
C ARG A 17 -32.74 -6.27 -18.96
N PRO A 18 -33.38 -6.67 -17.84
CA PRO A 18 -33.48 -5.79 -16.67
C PRO A 18 -32.13 -5.36 -16.07
N LEU A 19 -31.12 -6.24 -16.12
CA LEU A 19 -29.76 -5.91 -15.65
C LEU A 19 -29.06 -4.93 -16.59
N VAL A 20 -29.21 -5.13 -17.91
CA VAL A 20 -28.66 -4.23 -18.93
C VAL A 20 -29.34 -2.85 -18.82
N ASP A 21 -30.66 -2.80 -18.65
CA ASP A 21 -31.43 -1.56 -18.52
C ASP A 21 -31.09 -0.81 -17.21
N ALA A 22 -30.87 -1.52 -16.10
CA ALA A 22 -30.39 -0.90 -14.85
C ALA A 22 -28.99 -0.31 -15.02
N SER A 23 -28.10 -1.00 -15.74
CA SER A 23 -26.74 -0.52 -16.04
C SER A 23 -26.76 0.68 -16.99
N LEU A 24 -27.63 0.64 -18.02
CA LEU A 24 -27.86 1.76 -18.92
C LEU A 24 -28.38 2.98 -18.14
N ALA A 25 -29.37 2.80 -17.28
CA ALA A 25 -29.92 3.88 -16.45
C ALA A 25 -28.83 4.51 -15.56
N ASN A 26 -27.96 3.69 -14.96
CA ASN A 26 -26.83 4.21 -14.19
C ASN A 26 -25.86 5.03 -15.05
N ALA A 27 -25.52 4.57 -16.25
CA ALA A 27 -24.69 5.31 -17.19
C ALA A 27 -25.35 6.64 -17.65
N LEU A 28 -26.66 6.65 -17.84
CA LEU A 28 -27.44 7.84 -18.17
C LEU A 28 -27.48 8.84 -17.01
N ILE A 29 -27.63 8.38 -15.75
CA ILE A 29 -27.54 9.23 -14.56
C ILE A 29 -26.15 9.91 -14.50
N LEU A 30 -25.08 9.14 -14.70
CA LEU A 30 -23.71 9.66 -14.67
C LEU A 30 -23.42 10.67 -15.81
N SER A 31 -24.10 10.54 -16.95
CA SER A 31 -23.97 11.49 -18.06
C SER A 31 -24.90 12.70 -17.96
N GLY A 32 -25.82 12.74 -16.97
CA GLY A 32 -26.78 13.81 -16.77
C GLY A 32 -28.07 13.68 -17.60
N ASP A 33 -28.25 12.61 -18.38
CA ASP A 33 -29.51 12.36 -19.13
C ASP A 33 -30.56 11.72 -18.20
N LEU A 34 -31.06 12.52 -17.25
CA LEU A 34 -31.98 12.06 -16.22
C LEU A 34 -33.36 11.70 -16.78
N THR A 35 -33.78 12.36 -17.87
CA THR A 35 -35.07 12.06 -18.53
C THR A 35 -35.09 10.67 -19.11
N ARG A 36 -34.05 10.31 -19.83
CA ARG A 36 -33.91 8.97 -20.39
C ARG A 36 -33.68 7.90 -19.32
N ALA A 37 -32.88 8.24 -18.29
CA ALA A 37 -32.66 7.35 -17.14
C ALA A 37 -33.98 7.00 -16.45
N ARG A 38 -34.83 8.02 -16.19
CA ARG A 38 -36.16 7.83 -15.59
C ARG A 38 -37.04 6.93 -16.45
N SER A 39 -37.20 7.24 -17.72
CA SER A 39 -38.02 6.44 -18.62
C SER A 39 -37.56 4.97 -18.72
N THR A 40 -36.23 4.76 -18.65
CA THR A 40 -35.66 3.40 -18.64
C THR A 40 -36.02 2.66 -17.36
N LEU A 41 -35.91 3.30 -16.17
CA LEU A 41 -36.21 2.68 -14.88
C LEU A 41 -37.72 2.48 -14.63
N ASP A 42 -38.57 3.37 -15.13
CA ASP A 42 -40.04 3.29 -14.96
C ASP A 42 -40.63 2.15 -15.82
N ALA A 43 -39.97 1.79 -16.92
CA ALA A 43 -40.34 0.67 -17.75
C ALA A 43 -40.01 -0.71 -17.13
N LEU A 44 -39.17 -0.75 -16.07
CA LEU A 44 -38.74 -1.98 -15.45
C LEU A 44 -39.69 -2.43 -14.34
N ALA A 45 -40.22 -3.64 -14.47
CA ALA A 45 -40.88 -4.33 -13.38
C ALA A 45 -39.89 -4.71 -12.28
N LEU A 46 -40.34 -4.80 -11.03
CA LEU A 46 -39.50 -5.29 -9.95
C LEU A 46 -39.13 -6.76 -10.20
N PRO A 47 -37.84 -7.11 -10.25
CA PRO A 47 -37.41 -8.49 -10.37
C PRO A 47 -37.88 -9.35 -9.20
N SER A 48 -38.07 -10.65 -9.42
CA SER A 48 -38.35 -11.59 -8.34
C SER A 48 -37.09 -11.96 -7.50
N ASP A 49 -35.92 -11.81 -8.08
CA ASP A 49 -34.63 -12.04 -7.39
C ASP A 49 -34.31 -10.87 -6.47
N PRO A 50 -34.08 -11.12 -5.15
CA PRO A 50 -33.84 -10.06 -4.18
C PRO A 50 -32.60 -9.21 -4.49
N SER A 51 -31.55 -9.80 -5.08
CA SER A 51 -30.32 -9.10 -5.40
C SER A 51 -30.51 -8.13 -6.57
N GLN A 52 -31.22 -8.55 -7.60
CA GLN A 52 -31.57 -7.69 -8.74
C GLN A 52 -32.53 -6.59 -8.30
N GLN A 53 -33.47 -6.91 -7.38
CA GLN A 53 -34.35 -5.91 -6.80
C GLN A 53 -33.58 -4.83 -6.05
N ALA A 54 -32.62 -5.23 -5.19
CA ALA A 54 -31.79 -4.30 -4.46
C ALA A 54 -30.96 -3.40 -5.39
N GLN A 55 -30.40 -3.97 -6.46
CA GLN A 55 -29.64 -3.22 -7.47
C GLN A 55 -30.53 -2.21 -8.20
N LEU A 56 -31.73 -2.59 -8.59
CA LEU A 56 -32.68 -1.68 -9.25
C LEU A 56 -33.09 -0.54 -8.31
N GLN A 57 -33.41 -0.84 -7.05
CA GLN A 57 -33.76 0.17 -6.05
C GLN A 57 -32.59 1.13 -5.76
N ARG A 58 -31.36 0.61 -5.69
CA ARG A 58 -30.15 1.43 -5.59
C ARG A 58 -30.05 2.43 -6.76
N THR A 59 -30.30 1.98 -7.99
CA THR A 59 -30.24 2.86 -9.18
C THR A 59 -31.37 3.89 -9.17
N ARG A 60 -32.57 3.54 -8.71
CA ARG A 60 -33.68 4.48 -8.51
C ARG A 60 -33.34 5.54 -7.47
N GLY A 61 -32.74 5.15 -6.34
CA GLY A 61 -32.27 6.09 -5.33
C GLY A 61 -31.21 7.06 -5.86
N ARG A 62 -30.28 6.59 -6.70
CA ARG A 62 -29.30 7.44 -7.38
C ARG A 62 -29.98 8.46 -8.31
N LEU A 63 -31.00 8.04 -9.06
CA LEU A 63 -31.75 8.94 -9.90
C LEU A 63 -32.46 10.04 -9.08
N LEU A 64 -33.12 9.66 -7.98
CA LEU A 64 -33.78 10.62 -7.09
C LEU A 64 -32.81 11.66 -6.53
N LEU A 65 -31.60 11.25 -6.13
CA LEU A 65 -30.56 12.18 -5.71
C LEU A 65 -30.12 13.11 -6.86
N ALA A 66 -29.93 12.57 -8.06
CA ALA A 66 -29.57 13.37 -9.23
C ALA A 66 -30.67 14.36 -9.65
N GLU A 67 -31.93 14.04 -9.39
CA GLU A 67 -33.10 14.92 -9.59
C GLU A 67 -33.33 15.92 -8.44
N ASN A 68 -32.39 15.98 -7.47
CA ASN A 68 -32.51 16.83 -6.29
C ASN A 68 -33.72 16.51 -5.40
N LYS A 69 -34.02 15.21 -5.23
CA LYS A 69 -35.10 14.69 -4.38
C LYS A 69 -34.54 13.87 -3.20
N PRO A 70 -33.72 14.46 -2.33
CA PRO A 70 -33.00 13.72 -1.29
C PRO A 70 -33.91 13.05 -0.25
N ALA A 71 -35.08 13.64 0.07
CA ALA A 71 -36.00 13.05 1.03
C ALA A 71 -36.65 11.75 0.50
N GLU A 72 -37.02 11.72 -0.80
CA GLU A 72 -37.56 10.51 -1.43
C GLU A 72 -36.46 9.42 -1.55
N ALA A 73 -35.24 9.81 -1.89
CA ALA A 73 -34.09 8.92 -1.93
C ALA A 73 -33.80 8.31 -0.55
N LEU A 74 -33.83 9.14 0.52
CA LEU A 74 -33.62 8.70 1.89
C LEU A 74 -34.62 7.62 2.30
N ALA A 75 -35.92 7.84 2.06
CA ALA A 75 -36.96 6.88 2.37
C ALA A 75 -36.74 5.54 1.65
N LEU A 76 -36.36 5.60 0.37
CA LEU A 76 -36.08 4.41 -0.44
C LEU A 76 -34.86 3.64 0.08
N TYR A 77 -33.77 4.33 0.41
CA TYR A 77 -32.56 3.68 0.94
C TYR A 77 -32.77 3.15 2.36
N GLN A 78 -33.55 3.80 3.20
CA GLN A 78 -33.92 3.28 4.54
C GLN A 78 -34.73 1.98 4.42
N GLN A 79 -35.66 1.92 3.48
CA GLN A 79 -36.40 0.68 3.19
C GLN A 79 -35.44 -0.44 2.71
N LEU A 80 -34.50 -0.12 1.84
CA LEU A 80 -33.50 -1.06 1.35
C LEU A 80 -32.56 -1.56 2.47
N ALA A 81 -32.10 -0.66 3.35
CA ALA A 81 -31.21 -1.00 4.46
C ALA A 81 -31.88 -1.87 5.54
N SER A 82 -33.22 -1.77 5.70
CA SER A 82 -34.01 -2.52 6.66
C SER A 82 -34.53 -3.86 6.12
N ALA A 83 -34.41 -4.12 4.81
CA ALA A 83 -34.86 -5.36 4.21
C ALA A 83 -34.14 -6.57 4.83
N PRO A 84 -34.85 -7.68 5.14
CA PRO A 84 -34.21 -8.90 5.63
C PRO A 84 -33.30 -9.48 4.54
N VAL A 85 -32.08 -9.76 4.95
CA VAL A 85 -30.99 -10.15 4.07
C VAL A 85 -30.63 -11.60 4.33
N SER A 86 -30.68 -12.46 3.34
CA SER A 86 -30.24 -13.86 3.41
C SER A 86 -28.96 -14.04 2.57
N GLY A 87 -27.88 -14.60 3.17
CA GLY A 87 -26.66 -14.94 2.45
C GLY A 87 -25.65 -13.79 2.32
N ASP A 88 -25.07 -13.59 1.13
CA ASP A 88 -23.99 -12.62 0.82
C ASP A 88 -24.44 -11.15 0.71
N GLU A 89 -25.64 -10.85 1.14
CA GLU A 89 -26.38 -9.60 0.95
C GLU A 89 -25.93 -8.44 1.84
N GLY A 90 -24.90 -8.60 2.68
CA GLY A 90 -24.32 -7.51 3.48
C GLY A 90 -23.90 -6.30 2.62
N PHE A 91 -23.48 -6.54 1.38
CA PHE A 91 -23.11 -5.48 0.43
C PHE A 91 -24.25 -4.55 0.04
N TYR A 92 -25.45 -5.10 -0.21
CA TYR A 92 -26.61 -4.28 -0.53
C TYR A 92 -26.99 -3.34 0.60
N ARG A 93 -26.85 -3.84 1.84
CA ARG A 93 -27.06 -3.00 3.03
C ARG A 93 -26.00 -1.91 3.15
N ALA A 94 -24.73 -2.21 2.91
CA ALA A 94 -23.66 -1.21 2.92
C ALA A 94 -23.90 -0.16 1.83
N TRP A 95 -24.30 -0.54 0.63
CA TRP A 95 -24.66 0.40 -0.42
C TRP A 95 -25.91 1.23 -0.12
N ALA A 96 -26.89 0.66 0.56
CA ALA A 96 -28.07 1.41 1.02
C ALA A 96 -27.69 2.45 2.05
N LEU A 97 -26.81 2.09 3.00
CA LEU A 97 -26.27 3.01 4.00
C LEU A 97 -25.44 4.14 3.36
N ASP A 98 -24.64 3.85 2.30
CA ASP A 98 -23.99 4.90 1.50
C ASP A 98 -25.01 5.82 0.84
N GLY A 99 -26.12 5.27 0.35
CA GLY A 99 -27.25 6.05 -0.20
C GLY A 99 -27.93 6.93 0.84
N ILE A 100 -28.14 6.40 2.07
CA ILE A 100 -28.64 7.18 3.21
C ILE A 100 -27.71 8.34 3.51
N SER A 101 -26.40 8.08 3.60
CA SER A 101 -25.41 9.13 3.83
C SER A 101 -25.45 10.23 2.77
N LYS A 102 -25.58 9.89 1.49
CA LYS A 102 -25.71 10.86 0.41
C LYS A 102 -26.98 11.72 0.54
N SER A 103 -28.08 11.07 0.91
CA SER A 103 -29.38 11.72 1.10
C SER A 103 -29.35 12.66 2.29
N GLU A 104 -28.83 12.22 3.44
CA GLU A 104 -28.70 13.03 4.66
C GLU A 104 -27.77 14.23 4.43
N SER A 105 -26.64 14.04 3.74
CA SER A 105 -25.74 15.14 3.39
C SER A 105 -26.41 16.17 2.49
N ALA A 106 -27.23 15.74 1.50
CA ALA A 106 -28.00 16.63 0.65
C ALA A 106 -29.10 17.39 1.40
N LEU A 107 -29.58 16.85 2.53
CA LEU A 107 -30.52 17.49 3.45
C LEU A 107 -29.82 18.41 4.48
N GLY A 108 -28.49 18.46 4.51
CA GLY A 108 -27.70 19.24 5.48
C GLY A 108 -27.47 18.53 6.82
N ASN A 109 -27.79 17.26 6.94
CA ASN A 109 -27.69 16.47 8.16
C ASN A 109 -26.33 15.73 8.23
N GLU A 110 -25.21 16.47 8.35
CA GLU A 110 -23.85 15.95 8.26
C GLU A 110 -23.52 14.85 9.29
N ALA A 111 -24.03 14.98 10.54
CA ALA A 111 -23.78 14.00 11.59
C ALA A 111 -24.46 12.64 11.28
N GLN A 112 -25.71 12.68 10.78
CA GLN A 112 -26.44 11.49 10.35
C GLN A 112 -25.80 10.86 9.11
N ALA A 113 -25.30 11.68 8.19
CA ALA A 113 -24.56 11.23 7.02
C ALA A 113 -23.26 10.48 7.42
N ALA A 114 -22.51 11.00 8.40
CA ALA A 114 -21.31 10.34 8.93
C ALA A 114 -21.67 9.00 9.61
N GLN A 115 -22.68 9.00 10.46
CA GLN A 115 -23.14 7.77 11.14
C GLN A 115 -23.55 6.66 10.15
N ALA A 116 -24.21 7.04 9.05
CA ALA A 116 -24.58 6.09 8.02
C ALA A 116 -23.35 5.48 7.31
N LEU A 117 -22.29 6.28 7.07
CA LEU A 117 -21.03 5.78 6.51
C LEU A 117 -20.29 4.84 7.48
N ASP A 118 -20.24 5.17 8.78
CA ASP A 118 -19.65 4.31 9.79
C ASP A 118 -20.34 2.95 9.81
N GLN A 119 -21.68 2.94 9.79
CA GLN A 119 -22.47 1.71 9.72
C GLN A 119 -22.22 0.95 8.40
N ALA A 120 -22.08 1.64 7.28
CA ALA A 120 -21.77 1.01 5.99
C ALA A 120 -20.41 0.28 6.05
N ILE A 121 -19.39 0.91 6.62
CA ILE A 121 -18.05 0.33 6.80
C ILE A 121 -18.12 -0.91 7.71
N GLU A 122 -18.84 -0.84 8.83
CA GLU A 122 -19.00 -2.00 9.73
C GLU A 122 -19.71 -3.18 9.07
N VAL A 123 -20.79 -2.91 8.33
CA VAL A 123 -21.53 -3.95 7.61
C VAL A 123 -20.64 -4.60 6.56
N PHE A 124 -19.84 -3.80 5.90
CA PHE A 124 -18.92 -4.25 4.89
C PHE A 124 -17.80 -5.12 5.47
N ASP A 125 -17.18 -4.70 6.57
CA ASP A 125 -16.13 -5.50 7.23
C ASP A 125 -16.66 -6.88 7.63
N LYS A 126 -17.88 -6.96 8.17
CA LYS A 126 -18.53 -8.23 8.50
C LYS A 126 -18.84 -9.10 7.28
N ALA A 127 -19.20 -8.48 6.15
CA ALA A 127 -19.49 -9.21 4.92
C ALA A 127 -18.19 -9.76 4.28
N ARG A 128 -17.13 -8.94 4.27
CA ARG A 128 -15.81 -9.32 3.74
C ARG A 128 -15.21 -10.53 4.46
N ALA A 129 -15.38 -10.63 5.77
CA ALA A 129 -14.88 -11.75 6.57
C ALA A 129 -15.37 -13.12 6.10
N LYS A 130 -16.49 -13.17 5.36
CA LYS A 130 -17.06 -14.42 4.81
C LYS A 130 -16.38 -14.91 3.52
N PHE A 131 -15.63 -14.06 2.82
CA PHE A 131 -14.96 -14.43 1.58
C PHE A 131 -13.62 -15.11 1.84
N ARG A 132 -13.37 -16.22 1.13
CA ARG A 132 -12.16 -17.03 1.28
C ARG A 132 -11.06 -16.69 0.26
N SER A 133 -11.42 -16.08 -0.88
CA SER A 133 -10.48 -15.72 -1.93
C SER A 133 -10.02 -14.28 -1.77
N ASP A 134 -8.70 -14.08 -1.73
CA ASP A 134 -8.10 -12.73 -1.65
C ASP A 134 -8.36 -11.92 -2.92
N GLU A 135 -8.40 -12.57 -4.10
CA GLU A 135 -8.74 -11.91 -5.36
C GLU A 135 -10.17 -11.36 -5.35
N PHE A 136 -11.11 -12.13 -4.78
CA PHE A 136 -12.50 -11.69 -4.65
C PHE A 136 -12.62 -10.55 -3.63
N LYS A 137 -11.83 -10.62 -2.55
CA LYS A 137 -11.73 -9.53 -1.56
C LYS A 137 -11.23 -8.23 -2.19
N MET A 138 -10.21 -8.31 -3.07
CA MET A 138 -9.65 -7.13 -3.76
C MET A 138 -10.62 -6.49 -4.75
N GLY A 139 -11.28 -7.27 -5.61
CA GLY A 139 -12.24 -6.73 -6.60
C GLY A 139 -13.43 -6.02 -5.95
N LEU A 140 -13.85 -6.50 -4.78
CA LEU A 140 -14.93 -5.90 -4.02
C LEU A 140 -14.53 -4.59 -3.31
N PHE A 141 -13.24 -4.43 -3.02
CA PHE A 141 -12.68 -3.23 -2.39
C PHE A 141 -12.81 -1.99 -3.28
N SER A 142 -12.63 -2.15 -4.58
CA SER A 142 -12.73 -1.05 -5.54
C SER A 142 -14.05 -0.27 -5.43
N ASP A 143 -15.17 -0.99 -5.33
CA ASP A 143 -16.49 -0.37 -5.19
C ASP A 143 -16.70 0.35 -3.84
N LEU A 144 -15.95 -0.03 -2.81
CA LEU A 144 -16.14 0.45 -1.45
C LEU A 144 -15.09 1.46 -0.99
N GLN A 145 -13.98 1.56 -1.70
CA GLN A 145 -12.98 2.60 -1.45
C GLN A 145 -13.63 3.99 -1.42
N VAL A 146 -14.61 4.23 -2.30
CA VAL A 146 -15.40 5.48 -2.33
C VAL A 146 -16.16 5.73 -1.02
N VAL A 147 -16.63 4.67 -0.33
CA VAL A 147 -17.32 4.80 0.97
C VAL A 147 -16.33 5.25 2.05
N PHE A 148 -15.15 4.62 2.10
CA PHE A 148 -14.08 5.03 3.01
C PHE A 148 -13.63 6.47 2.75
N GLU A 149 -13.35 6.83 1.50
CA GLU A 149 -12.94 8.18 1.11
C GLU A 149 -13.97 9.25 1.53
N ARG A 150 -15.26 8.94 1.36
CA ARG A 150 -16.33 9.82 1.79
C ARG A 150 -16.42 9.94 3.31
N ALA A 151 -16.25 8.84 4.04
CA ALA A 151 -16.24 8.83 5.49
C ALA A 151 -15.07 9.64 6.05
N ILE A 152 -13.86 9.48 5.51
CA ILE A 152 -12.69 10.28 5.85
C ILE A 152 -13.01 11.78 5.66
N GLY A 153 -13.48 12.15 4.46
CA GLY A 153 -13.83 13.56 4.16
C GLY A 153 -14.95 14.11 5.05
N MET A 154 -15.90 13.28 5.48
CA MET A 154 -16.99 13.69 6.36
C MET A 154 -16.50 13.95 7.78
N HIS A 155 -15.75 13.00 8.39
CA HIS A 155 -15.21 13.18 9.75
C HIS A 155 -14.20 14.33 9.84
N THR A 156 -13.44 14.58 8.75
CA THR A 156 -12.60 15.79 8.65
C THR A 156 -13.45 17.07 8.74
N ARG A 157 -14.56 17.16 8.00
CA ARG A 157 -15.44 18.34 8.07
C ARG A 157 -16.11 18.52 9.44
N LEU A 158 -16.37 17.41 10.13
CA LEU A 158 -16.92 17.43 11.49
C LEU A 158 -15.88 17.75 12.57
N GLY A 159 -14.59 17.92 12.20
CA GLY A 159 -13.52 18.18 13.16
C GLY A 159 -13.16 16.98 14.02
N GLU A 160 -13.29 15.77 13.49
CA GLU A 160 -13.01 14.50 14.15
C GLU A 160 -11.76 13.81 13.54
N PRO A 161 -10.54 14.39 13.70
CA PRO A 161 -9.34 13.91 13.03
C PRO A 161 -8.94 12.47 13.42
N GLY A 162 -9.24 12.06 14.65
CA GLY A 162 -8.99 10.69 15.12
C GLY A 162 -9.82 9.67 14.35
N LYS A 163 -11.11 9.91 14.20
CA LYS A 163 -11.99 9.03 13.41
C LYS A 163 -11.62 9.01 11.92
N ALA A 164 -11.29 10.17 11.35
CA ALA A 164 -10.84 10.25 9.97
C ALA A 164 -9.57 9.42 9.75
N PHE A 165 -8.61 9.49 10.69
CA PHE A 165 -7.41 8.66 10.69
C PHE A 165 -7.75 7.16 10.82
N ASP A 166 -8.59 6.77 11.78
CA ASP A 166 -8.98 5.37 12.01
C ASP A 166 -9.64 4.75 10.77
N ILE A 167 -10.49 5.51 10.09
CA ILE A 167 -11.13 5.08 8.85
C ILE A 167 -10.09 4.94 7.73
N SER A 168 -9.16 5.90 7.63
CA SER A 168 -8.05 5.83 6.69
C SER A 168 -7.19 4.60 6.91
N GLU A 169 -6.86 4.29 8.17
CA GLU A 169 -6.07 3.11 8.53
C GLU A 169 -6.83 1.81 8.20
N ARG A 170 -8.14 1.75 8.49
CA ARG A 170 -9.01 0.61 8.14
C ARG A 170 -9.16 0.38 6.64
N SER A 171 -8.97 1.41 5.82
CA SER A 171 -9.09 1.29 4.36
C SER A 171 -7.84 0.73 3.68
N ARG A 172 -6.72 0.56 4.41
CA ARG A 172 -5.41 0.26 3.82
C ARG A 172 -5.04 -1.20 3.93
N ALA A 173 -4.44 -1.74 2.86
CA ALA A 173 -3.69 -2.99 2.82
C ALA A 173 -4.31 -4.12 3.68
N ARG A 174 -5.65 -4.25 3.66
CA ARG A 174 -6.39 -5.15 4.56
C ARG A 174 -6.07 -6.62 4.31
N ALA A 175 -5.87 -7.02 3.06
CA ALA A 175 -5.49 -8.39 2.76
C ALA A 175 -4.09 -8.71 3.27
N LEU A 176 -3.18 -7.73 3.27
CA LEU A 176 -1.86 -7.87 3.87
C LEU A 176 -1.96 -7.92 5.41
N LEU A 177 -2.82 -7.11 6.03
CA LEU A 177 -3.04 -7.17 7.49
C LEU A 177 -3.55 -8.55 7.93
N ASP A 178 -4.52 -9.12 7.22
CA ASP A 178 -5.04 -10.47 7.46
C ASP A 178 -3.93 -11.53 7.33
N ALA A 179 -3.09 -11.41 6.31
CA ALA A 179 -1.97 -12.34 6.10
C ALA A 179 -0.90 -12.23 7.19
N VAL A 180 -0.59 -11.01 7.63
CA VAL A 180 0.41 -10.73 8.66
C VAL A 180 -0.05 -11.19 10.05
N ALA A 181 -1.32 -10.96 10.42
CA ALA A 181 -1.89 -11.42 11.68
C ALA A 181 -1.98 -12.96 11.75
N GLY A 182 -2.25 -13.60 10.60
CA GLY A 182 -2.30 -15.05 10.48
C GLY A 182 -3.61 -15.66 11.01
N ARG A 183 -3.95 -16.85 10.47
CA ARG A 183 -5.22 -17.53 10.77
C ARG A 183 -5.41 -17.92 12.23
N ALA A 184 -4.31 -18.18 12.95
CA ALA A 184 -4.38 -18.57 14.35
C ALA A 184 -4.87 -17.43 15.25
N GLU A 185 -4.53 -16.18 14.91
CA GLU A 185 -4.94 -14.99 15.67
C GLU A 185 -6.37 -14.57 15.33
N ILE A 186 -6.71 -14.56 14.04
CA ILE A 186 -8.03 -14.07 13.60
C ILE A 186 -9.13 -15.15 13.62
N GLY A 187 -8.77 -16.43 13.75
CA GLY A 187 -9.73 -17.54 13.71
C GLY A 187 -10.50 -17.56 12.38
N ASN A 188 -11.84 -17.42 12.46
CA ASN A 188 -12.71 -17.29 11.29
C ASN A 188 -13.07 -15.82 10.94
N GLY A 189 -12.46 -14.86 11.63
CA GLY A 189 -12.68 -13.43 11.43
C GLY A 189 -11.65 -12.78 10.49
N GLU A 190 -11.49 -11.48 10.65
CA GLU A 190 -10.47 -10.66 9.99
C GLU A 190 -9.61 -9.96 11.04
N ALA A 191 -8.38 -9.64 10.68
CA ALA A 191 -7.56 -8.78 11.51
C ALA A 191 -8.18 -7.36 11.57
N ILE A 192 -8.25 -6.80 12.77
CA ILE A 192 -8.79 -5.47 12.99
C ILE A 192 -7.62 -4.49 12.96
N ALA A 193 -7.74 -3.44 12.13
CA ALA A 193 -6.79 -2.33 12.16
C ALA A 193 -6.85 -1.65 13.54
N LEU A 194 -5.69 -1.27 14.05
CA LEU A 194 -5.57 -0.59 15.34
C LEU A 194 -6.08 0.85 15.21
N ASP A 195 -6.78 1.33 16.20
CA ASP A 195 -7.23 2.71 16.27
C ASP A 195 -6.11 3.66 16.75
N ALA A 196 -6.31 4.95 16.53
CA ALA A 196 -5.35 6.00 16.91
C ALA A 196 -5.00 5.94 18.40
N ALA A 197 -5.96 5.65 19.27
CA ALA A 197 -5.74 5.60 20.72
C ALA A 197 -4.82 4.43 21.11
N THR A 198 -5.03 3.25 20.54
CA THR A 198 -4.16 2.09 20.74
C THR A 198 -2.76 2.34 20.19
N LEU A 199 -2.67 2.83 18.94
CA LEU A 199 -1.39 3.15 18.30
C LEU A 199 -0.59 4.20 19.08
N GLN A 200 -1.26 5.22 19.61
CA GLN A 200 -0.65 6.25 20.44
C GLN A 200 0.10 5.65 21.64
N THR A 201 -0.47 4.62 22.29
CA THR A 201 0.15 3.95 23.46
C THR A 201 1.39 3.14 23.09
N MET A 202 1.51 2.73 21.83
CA MET A 202 2.63 1.92 21.32
C MET A 202 3.83 2.77 20.89
N LEU A 203 3.63 4.06 20.60
CA LEU A 203 4.68 4.95 20.13
C LEU A 203 5.56 5.44 21.28
N ARG A 204 6.87 5.47 21.02
CA ARG A 204 7.86 6.06 21.92
C ARG A 204 7.87 7.59 21.77
N PRO A 205 8.37 8.33 22.77
CA PRO A 205 8.41 9.81 22.70
C PRO A 205 9.22 10.37 21.51
N ASP A 206 10.19 9.61 21.00
CA ASP A 206 11.00 9.98 19.84
C ASP A 206 10.42 9.52 18.49
N GLU A 207 9.34 8.76 18.49
CA GLU A 207 8.68 8.24 17.28
C GLU A 207 7.49 9.08 16.87
N VAL A 208 7.28 9.19 15.56
CA VAL A 208 6.13 9.88 14.97
C VAL A 208 5.69 9.17 13.70
N VAL A 209 4.38 8.97 13.58
CA VAL A 209 3.75 8.45 12.35
C VAL A 209 3.26 9.62 11.52
N VAL A 210 3.59 9.60 10.23
CA VAL A 210 3.06 10.53 9.23
C VAL A 210 2.21 9.74 8.27
N ALA A 211 0.91 9.86 8.35
CA ALA A 211 -0.02 9.18 7.46
C ALA A 211 -0.58 10.15 6.42
N TYR A 212 -0.53 9.74 5.16
CA TYR A 212 -1.17 10.47 4.06
C TYR A 212 -2.36 9.68 3.52
N HIS A 213 -3.36 10.39 3.00
CA HIS A 213 -4.47 9.78 2.25
C HIS A 213 -4.83 10.65 1.05
N ALA A 214 -4.62 10.12 -0.15
CA ALA A 214 -4.92 10.82 -1.38
C ALA A 214 -6.39 10.61 -1.77
N LEU A 215 -7.25 11.55 -1.37
CA LEU A 215 -8.62 11.62 -1.87
C LEU A 215 -8.62 12.06 -3.35
N PRO A 216 -9.71 11.86 -4.10
CA PRO A 216 -9.78 12.27 -5.50
C PRO A 216 -9.51 13.77 -5.72
N ASP A 217 -9.95 14.63 -4.79
CA ASP A 217 -9.92 16.09 -4.88
C ASP A 217 -8.82 16.76 -4.04
N ARG A 218 -8.22 16.04 -3.08
CA ARG A 218 -7.19 16.58 -2.17
C ARG A 218 -6.36 15.48 -1.50
N LEU A 219 -5.20 15.88 -1.02
CA LEU A 219 -4.36 15.06 -0.15
C LEU A 219 -4.64 15.42 1.32
N MET A 220 -4.85 14.40 2.15
CA MET A 220 -4.95 14.50 3.59
C MET A 220 -3.65 14.09 4.24
N ALA A 221 -3.30 14.66 5.39
CA ALA A 221 -2.15 14.29 6.19
C ALA A 221 -2.49 14.31 7.68
N TRP A 222 -1.97 13.34 8.42
CA TRP A 222 -2.03 13.27 9.88
C TRP A 222 -0.66 13.04 10.45
N VAL A 223 -0.44 13.60 11.63
CA VAL A 223 0.70 13.29 12.49
C VAL A 223 0.17 12.64 13.77
N LEU A 224 0.61 11.40 14.02
CA LEU A 224 0.31 10.65 15.23
C LEU A 224 1.59 10.50 16.05
N SER A 225 1.54 10.83 17.33
CA SER A 225 2.61 10.64 18.30
C SER A 225 2.04 10.04 19.59
N ASN A 226 2.87 9.82 20.59
CA ASN A 226 2.40 9.43 21.93
C ASN A 226 1.56 10.51 22.63
N GLU A 227 1.50 11.74 22.09
CA GLU A 227 0.68 12.84 22.62
C GLU A 227 -0.71 12.91 21.97
N GLY A 228 -0.92 12.25 20.84
CA GLY A 228 -2.20 12.20 20.13
C GLY A 228 -2.08 12.20 18.62
N VAL A 229 -3.23 12.33 17.97
CA VAL A 229 -3.36 12.46 16.51
C VAL A 229 -3.84 13.87 16.16
N ARG A 230 -3.22 14.49 15.16
CA ARG A 230 -3.66 15.75 14.58
C ARG A 230 -3.72 15.65 13.06
N GLU A 231 -4.74 16.23 12.49
CA GLU A 231 -4.79 16.48 11.05
C GLU A 231 -3.91 17.69 10.72
N VAL A 232 -3.22 17.59 9.59
CA VAL A 232 -2.31 18.64 9.12
C VAL A 232 -2.90 19.30 7.89
N PRO A 233 -3.28 20.59 7.96
CA PRO A 233 -3.72 21.32 6.78
C PRO A 233 -2.55 21.52 5.81
N LEU A 234 -2.66 20.93 4.62
CA LEU A 234 -1.69 21.15 3.57
C LEU A 234 -1.94 22.48 2.85
N PRO A 235 -0.89 23.17 2.39
CA PRO A 235 -1.01 24.55 1.85
C PRO A 235 -1.79 24.63 0.54
N VAL A 236 -1.93 23.51 -0.17
CA VAL A 236 -2.67 23.42 -1.44
C VAL A 236 -3.50 22.15 -1.48
N ALA A 237 -4.73 22.24 -1.97
CA ALA A 237 -5.53 21.07 -2.29
C ALA A 237 -4.98 20.40 -3.56
N ILE A 238 -4.28 19.27 -3.39
CA ILE A 238 -3.69 18.52 -4.50
C ILE A 238 -4.60 17.34 -4.84
N LYS A 239 -5.10 17.30 -6.07
CA LYS A 239 -5.86 16.16 -6.58
C LYS A 239 -4.96 14.94 -6.74
N ARG A 240 -5.51 13.75 -6.56
CA ARG A 240 -4.77 12.47 -6.72
C ARG A 240 -4.03 12.39 -8.06
N THR A 241 -4.66 12.83 -9.17
CA THR A 241 -4.05 12.83 -10.51
C THR A 241 -2.88 13.82 -10.65
N ASP A 242 -2.93 14.96 -9.96
CA ASP A 242 -1.84 15.95 -9.97
C ASP A 242 -0.70 15.49 -9.09
N LEU A 243 -1.02 14.84 -7.97
CA LEU A 243 -0.04 14.20 -7.10
C LEU A 243 0.73 13.09 -7.85
N ALA A 244 0.04 12.24 -8.62
CA ALA A 244 0.69 11.21 -9.42
C ALA A 244 1.70 11.82 -10.40
N ARG A 245 1.28 12.84 -11.15
CA ARG A 245 2.18 13.55 -12.08
C ARG A 245 3.38 14.20 -11.39
N LEU A 246 3.18 14.74 -10.20
CA LEU A 246 4.25 15.34 -9.40
C LEU A 246 5.28 14.29 -8.96
N VAL A 247 4.83 13.15 -8.46
CA VAL A 247 5.68 12.03 -8.04
C VAL A 247 6.46 11.46 -9.22
N ASP A 248 5.79 11.20 -10.34
CA ASP A 248 6.42 10.67 -11.55
C ASP A 248 7.48 11.62 -12.09
N ALA A 249 7.18 12.93 -12.16
CA ALA A 249 8.13 13.94 -12.62
C ALA A 249 9.36 14.04 -11.71
N TYR A 250 9.18 13.91 -10.40
CA TYR A 250 10.30 13.93 -9.45
C TYR A 250 11.17 12.68 -9.56
N ARG A 251 10.56 11.49 -9.62
CA ARG A 251 11.30 10.25 -9.84
C ARG A 251 12.08 10.28 -11.15
N ASP A 252 11.45 10.74 -12.23
CA ASP A 252 12.11 10.93 -13.52
C ASP A 252 13.33 11.86 -13.43
N ALA A 253 13.21 12.96 -12.69
CA ALA A 253 14.32 13.88 -12.48
C ALA A 253 15.48 13.22 -11.72
N LEU A 254 15.17 12.38 -10.72
CA LEU A 254 16.19 11.64 -9.96
C LEU A 254 16.87 10.58 -10.85
N ILE A 255 16.09 9.74 -11.53
CA ILE A 255 16.60 8.65 -12.38
C ILE A 255 17.46 9.18 -13.53
N LYS A 256 17.09 10.33 -14.10
CA LYS A 256 17.83 10.98 -15.18
C LYS A 256 19.00 11.85 -14.70
N LEU A 257 19.37 11.78 -13.41
CA LEU A 257 20.45 12.55 -12.80
C LEU A 257 20.32 14.07 -13.07
N ASN A 258 19.08 14.59 -13.03
CA ASN A 258 18.82 16.00 -13.29
C ASN A 258 19.44 16.87 -12.18
N PRO A 259 20.32 17.84 -12.49
CA PRO A 259 20.96 18.68 -11.48
C PRO A 259 19.96 19.52 -10.67
N ASN A 260 18.76 19.75 -11.20
CA ASN A 260 17.70 20.48 -10.51
C ASN A 260 16.81 19.59 -9.61
N ALA A 261 17.08 18.29 -9.53
CA ALA A 261 16.27 17.36 -8.72
C ALA A 261 16.17 17.83 -7.25
N ALA A 262 17.26 18.34 -6.66
CA ALA A 262 17.27 18.89 -5.31
C ALA A 262 16.29 20.05 -5.13
N GLN A 263 16.15 20.94 -6.12
CA GLN A 263 15.20 22.06 -6.08
C GLN A 263 13.74 21.58 -6.19
N VAL A 264 13.51 20.55 -7.01
CA VAL A 264 12.18 19.90 -7.09
C VAL A 264 11.84 19.26 -5.76
N GLY A 265 12.78 18.53 -5.17
CA GLY A 265 12.65 17.92 -3.84
C GLY A 265 12.35 18.95 -2.74
N GLU A 266 12.96 20.17 -2.80
CA GLU A 266 12.66 21.27 -1.88
C GLU A 266 11.20 21.76 -2.01
N LYS A 267 10.71 21.94 -3.24
CA LYS A 267 9.32 22.34 -3.48
C LYS A 267 8.31 21.31 -2.97
N ILE A 268 8.60 20.03 -3.17
CA ILE A 268 7.74 18.94 -2.68
C ILE A 268 7.84 18.87 -1.15
N GLY A 269 9.04 19.04 -0.58
CA GLY A 269 9.26 19.07 0.87
C GLY A 269 8.51 20.22 1.54
N ALA A 270 8.52 21.42 0.95
CA ALA A 270 7.73 22.55 1.42
C ALA A 270 6.22 22.26 1.41
N LEU A 271 5.76 21.43 0.51
CA LEU A 271 4.35 21.07 0.36
C LEU A 271 3.93 19.93 1.31
N LEU A 272 4.76 18.90 1.45
CA LEU A 272 4.41 17.67 2.16
C LEU A 272 5.04 17.57 3.54
N LEU A 273 6.24 18.12 3.77
CA LEU A 273 6.98 17.97 5.02
C LEU A 273 6.91 19.21 5.92
N ALA A 274 7.03 20.41 5.36
CA ALA A 274 7.04 21.64 6.17
C ALA A 274 5.78 21.80 7.05
N PRO A 275 4.55 21.52 6.54
CA PRO A 275 3.34 21.66 7.35
C PRO A 275 3.26 20.66 8.52
N LEU A 276 4.05 19.59 8.48
CA LEU A 276 4.05 18.57 9.54
C LEU A 276 4.69 19.08 10.84
N GLU A 277 5.55 20.09 10.75
CA GLU A 277 6.24 20.69 11.91
C GLU A 277 6.95 19.65 12.79
N ILE A 278 7.55 18.62 12.16
CA ILE A 278 8.26 17.57 12.88
C ILE A 278 9.69 18.01 13.17
N PRO A 279 10.11 18.01 14.44
CA PRO A 279 11.49 18.35 14.81
C PRO A 279 12.50 17.40 14.20
N ALA A 280 13.70 17.90 13.92
CA ALA A 280 14.83 17.06 13.54
C ALA A 280 15.15 16.05 14.66
N GLY A 281 15.60 14.86 14.27
CA GLY A 281 15.93 13.77 15.19
C GLY A 281 14.75 12.85 15.56
N LYS A 282 13.50 13.24 15.31
CA LYS A 282 12.37 12.33 15.49
C LYS A 282 12.42 11.19 14.47
N ARG A 283 12.11 9.97 14.90
CA ARG A 283 11.97 8.78 14.06
C ARG A 283 10.64 8.83 13.32
N MET A 284 10.67 8.90 12.02
CA MET A 284 9.47 9.00 11.20
C MET A 284 9.07 7.64 10.64
N ILE A 285 7.83 7.25 10.86
CA ILE A 285 7.20 6.14 10.19
C ILE A 285 6.19 6.75 9.19
N ILE A 286 6.51 6.67 7.91
CA ILE A 286 5.67 7.26 6.87
C ILE A 286 4.73 6.20 6.34
N VAL A 287 3.43 6.51 6.34
CA VAL A 287 2.37 5.69 5.78
C VAL A 287 1.85 6.42 4.53
N PRO A 288 2.39 6.11 3.36
CA PRO A 288 1.98 6.74 2.10
C PRO A 288 0.59 6.27 1.69
N HIS A 289 0.00 6.88 0.65
CA HIS A 289 -1.23 6.43 0.01
C HIS A 289 -1.19 6.72 -1.48
N GLY A 290 -1.66 5.76 -2.29
CA GLY A 290 -1.73 5.89 -3.74
C GLY A 290 -0.38 6.24 -4.37
N PRO A 291 -0.26 7.32 -5.15
CA PRO A 291 0.99 7.69 -5.82
C PRO A 291 2.19 7.90 -4.89
N LEU A 292 1.95 8.22 -3.61
CA LEU A 292 3.02 8.47 -2.64
C LEU A 292 3.83 7.23 -2.29
N HIS A 293 3.36 6.02 -2.60
CA HIS A 293 4.17 4.80 -2.47
C HIS A 293 5.42 4.80 -3.34
N TYR A 294 5.40 5.58 -4.42
CA TYR A 294 6.53 5.72 -5.34
C TYR A 294 7.41 6.93 -5.05
N LEU A 295 7.07 7.75 -4.03
CA LEU A 295 7.83 8.94 -3.67
C LEU A 295 9.02 8.57 -2.78
N PRO A 296 10.27 8.89 -3.17
CA PRO A 296 11.44 8.71 -2.31
C PRO A 296 11.49 9.83 -1.25
N PHE A 297 10.74 9.67 -0.16
CA PHE A 297 10.63 10.68 0.89
C PHE A 297 11.99 11.10 1.46
N GLN A 298 12.93 10.16 1.58
CA GLN A 298 14.30 10.41 2.06
C GLN A 298 15.03 11.48 1.25
N ALA A 299 14.70 11.61 -0.05
CA ALA A 299 15.29 12.57 -0.97
C ALA A 299 14.56 13.93 -1.03
N LEU A 300 13.44 14.08 -0.32
CA LEU A 300 12.79 15.38 -0.17
C LEU A 300 13.66 16.30 0.69
N ARG A 301 13.59 17.61 0.44
CA ARG A 301 14.38 18.59 1.18
C ARG A 301 13.50 19.53 1.97
N LEU A 302 14.02 19.95 3.12
CA LEU A 302 13.44 20.96 3.98
C LEU A 302 14.57 21.81 4.58
N ASP A 303 14.49 23.12 4.42
CA ASP A 303 15.52 24.07 4.88
C ASP A 303 16.93 23.74 4.34
N GLY A 304 17.03 23.31 3.09
CA GLY A 304 18.29 22.97 2.42
C GLY A 304 18.88 21.61 2.76
N GLN A 305 18.29 20.82 3.67
CA GLN A 305 18.73 19.47 4.04
C GLN A 305 17.77 18.41 3.49
N TYR A 306 18.28 17.24 3.14
CA TYR A 306 17.45 16.08 2.82
C TYR A 306 16.77 15.53 4.08
N LEU A 307 15.57 14.95 3.93
CA LEU A 307 14.84 14.39 5.07
C LEU A 307 15.69 13.36 5.84
N ILE A 308 16.43 12.52 5.12
CA ILE A 308 17.29 11.49 5.73
C ILE A 308 18.43 12.08 6.58
N GLU A 309 18.90 13.29 6.29
CA GLU A 309 19.87 13.98 7.12
C GLU A 309 19.24 14.47 8.42
N ARG A 310 17.96 14.86 8.38
CA ARG A 310 17.23 15.41 9.53
C ARG A 310 16.64 14.32 10.42
N ASN A 311 16.03 13.29 9.85
CA ASN A 311 15.21 12.30 10.55
C ASN A 311 15.48 10.88 10.06
N PRO A 312 15.71 9.91 10.94
CA PRO A 312 15.60 8.50 10.58
C PRO A 312 14.17 8.21 10.11
N MET A 313 14.02 7.44 9.04
CA MET A 313 12.68 7.17 8.49
C MET A 313 12.51 5.75 7.98
N SER A 314 11.28 5.30 7.95
CA SER A 314 10.82 4.05 7.32
C SER A 314 9.46 4.22 6.70
N ILE A 315 9.11 3.29 5.84
CA ILE A 315 7.79 3.22 5.18
C ILE A 315 6.98 2.10 5.82
N ALA A 316 5.69 2.32 5.99
CA ALA A 316 4.77 1.28 6.41
C ALA A 316 3.56 1.22 5.45
N PRO A 317 3.12 0.03 5.01
CA PRO A 317 1.89 -0.10 4.22
C PRO A 317 0.66 0.39 5.01
N SER A 318 0.63 0.12 6.31
CA SER A 318 -0.23 0.71 7.33
C SER A 318 0.52 0.64 8.66
N ILE A 319 0.18 1.50 9.61
CA ILE A 319 0.84 1.45 10.92
C ILE A 319 0.40 0.23 11.72
N SER A 320 -0.82 -0.27 11.53
CA SER A 320 -1.30 -1.52 12.12
C SER A 320 -0.46 -2.72 11.67
N ILE A 321 -0.14 -2.80 10.38
CA ILE A 321 0.76 -3.84 9.84
C ILE A 321 2.14 -3.71 10.45
N ALA A 322 2.73 -2.51 10.46
CA ALA A 322 4.07 -2.30 11.00
C ALA A 322 4.15 -2.63 12.51
N ALA A 323 3.11 -2.29 13.28
CA ALA A 323 3.00 -2.67 14.69
C ALA A 323 2.99 -4.20 14.87
N LYS A 324 2.17 -4.92 14.08
CA LYS A 324 2.14 -6.38 14.11
C LYS A 324 3.48 -7.01 13.70
N LEU A 325 4.15 -6.45 12.71
CA LEU A 325 5.49 -6.89 12.32
C LEU A 325 6.53 -6.63 13.42
N ALA A 326 6.40 -5.55 14.19
CA ALA A 326 7.28 -5.22 15.30
C ALA A 326 7.12 -6.16 16.53
N GLU A 327 5.97 -6.83 16.67
CA GLU A 327 5.74 -7.85 17.71
C GLU A 327 6.44 -9.19 17.40
N ARG A 328 6.85 -9.42 16.16
CA ARG A 328 7.48 -10.68 15.75
C ARG A 328 8.88 -10.80 16.28
N THR A 329 9.18 -11.90 16.96
CA THR A 329 10.51 -12.26 17.43
C THR A 329 11.05 -13.39 16.56
N PRO A 330 12.14 -13.18 15.80
CA PRO A 330 12.77 -14.25 15.02
C PRO A 330 13.27 -15.36 15.93
N THR A 331 12.99 -16.62 15.57
CA THR A 331 13.34 -17.80 16.38
C THR A 331 14.49 -18.61 15.81
N VAL A 332 15.05 -18.18 14.67
CA VAL A 332 16.10 -18.93 13.97
C VAL A 332 17.50 -18.53 14.45
N SER A 333 18.43 -19.50 14.42
CA SER A 333 19.80 -19.35 14.92
C SER A 333 20.79 -18.86 13.88
N ALA A 334 20.57 -19.15 12.59
CA ALA A 334 21.47 -18.70 11.52
C ALA A 334 21.34 -17.20 11.29
N GLN A 335 22.46 -16.48 11.34
CA GLN A 335 22.44 -15.00 11.30
C GLN A 335 22.17 -14.47 9.88
N LEU A 336 23.02 -14.78 8.91
CA LEU A 336 22.95 -14.25 7.55
C LEU A 336 23.06 -15.36 6.50
N VAL A 337 22.17 -15.34 5.53
CA VAL A 337 22.37 -16.00 4.24
C VAL A 337 22.37 -14.94 3.14
N ALA A 338 23.32 -15.03 2.22
CA ALA A 338 23.45 -14.07 1.13
C ALA A 338 23.63 -14.76 -0.22
N PHE A 339 22.97 -14.21 -1.24
CA PHE A 339 23.00 -14.67 -2.63
C PHE A 339 23.52 -13.56 -3.51
N GLY A 340 24.61 -13.80 -4.25
CA GLY A 340 25.23 -12.79 -5.09
C GLY A 340 25.63 -13.29 -6.46
N ASN A 341 25.50 -12.43 -7.48
CA ASN A 341 25.96 -12.70 -8.83
C ASN A 341 25.53 -14.07 -9.38
N PRO A 342 24.22 -14.39 -9.44
CA PRO A 342 23.75 -15.67 -9.97
C PRO A 342 24.22 -15.88 -11.41
N THR A 343 24.60 -17.09 -11.78
CA THR A 343 24.90 -17.44 -13.18
C THR A 343 23.61 -17.54 -13.97
N ILE A 344 23.39 -16.59 -14.86
CA ILE A 344 22.21 -16.46 -15.72
C ILE A 344 22.69 -16.53 -17.16
N ASN A 345 21.84 -17.03 -18.07
CA ASN A 345 22.12 -16.99 -19.50
C ASN A 345 22.47 -15.54 -19.94
N PRO A 346 23.65 -15.31 -20.58
CA PRO A 346 24.07 -13.96 -20.99
C PRO A 346 23.11 -13.28 -21.97
N ASP A 347 22.25 -14.04 -22.67
CA ASP A 347 21.22 -13.47 -23.54
C ASP A 347 20.05 -12.85 -22.75
N VAL A 348 19.96 -13.12 -21.42
CA VAL A 348 18.92 -12.63 -20.53
C VAL A 348 19.42 -11.48 -19.67
N ALA A 349 20.60 -11.62 -19.05
CA ALA A 349 21.17 -10.60 -18.18
C ALA A 349 22.70 -10.73 -18.07
N ASP A 350 23.37 -9.60 -17.88
CA ASP A 350 24.82 -9.53 -17.69
C ASP A 350 25.24 -10.02 -16.29
N PRO A 351 26.46 -10.56 -16.10
CA PRO A 351 27.03 -10.85 -14.80
C PRO A 351 27.12 -9.61 -13.89
N LEU A 352 26.96 -9.81 -12.59
CA LEU A 352 27.00 -8.76 -11.55
C LEU A 352 28.23 -8.92 -10.63
N PRO A 353 29.45 -8.65 -11.08
CA PRO A 353 30.64 -8.83 -10.23
C PRO A 353 30.65 -7.89 -9.00
N GLY A 354 29.95 -6.75 -9.04
CA GLY A 354 29.71 -5.89 -7.89
C GLY A 354 28.90 -6.57 -6.80
N ALA A 355 27.86 -7.29 -7.16
CA ALA A 355 27.03 -8.06 -6.25
C ALA A 355 27.80 -9.17 -5.51
N GLU A 356 28.81 -9.77 -6.18
CA GLU A 356 29.67 -10.76 -5.52
C GLU A 356 30.58 -10.09 -4.46
N ARG A 357 31.17 -8.93 -4.76
CA ARG A 357 31.99 -8.20 -3.79
C ARG A 357 31.16 -7.76 -2.60
N GLU A 358 30.01 -7.13 -2.84
CA GLU A 358 29.04 -6.73 -1.82
C GLU A 358 28.77 -7.87 -0.85
N VAL A 359 28.34 -9.04 -1.34
CA VAL A 359 28.04 -10.20 -0.49
C VAL A 359 29.25 -10.71 0.30
N ARG A 360 30.46 -10.67 -0.27
CA ARG A 360 31.69 -11.08 0.47
C ARG A 360 32.00 -10.12 1.62
N GLU A 361 31.87 -8.81 1.43
CA GLU A 361 32.10 -7.81 2.47
C GLU A 361 31.08 -7.89 3.61
N LEU A 362 29.82 -8.17 3.29
CA LEU A 362 28.79 -8.38 4.32
C LEU A 362 29.12 -9.57 5.25
N ALA A 363 29.71 -10.62 4.70
CA ALA A 363 30.05 -11.81 5.46
C ALA A 363 31.18 -11.58 6.48
N GLU A 364 32.06 -10.61 6.25
CA GLU A 364 33.12 -10.25 7.21
C GLU A 364 32.53 -9.74 8.54
N GLN A 365 31.36 -9.13 8.50
CA GLN A 365 30.66 -8.54 9.64
C GLN A 365 29.80 -9.55 10.41
N PHE A 366 29.42 -10.66 9.74
CA PHE A 366 28.58 -11.72 10.30
C PHE A 366 29.29 -13.08 10.30
N PRO A 367 30.10 -13.39 11.33
CA PRO A 367 30.76 -14.71 11.43
C PRO A 367 29.75 -15.85 11.36
N GLY A 368 29.98 -16.79 10.45
CA GLY A 368 29.05 -17.90 10.21
C GLY A 368 27.99 -17.61 9.14
N ALA A 369 28.08 -16.52 8.41
CA ALA A 369 27.26 -16.26 7.24
C ALA A 369 27.40 -17.38 6.20
N THR A 370 26.28 -17.74 5.57
CA THR A 370 26.25 -18.70 4.45
C THR A 370 26.11 -17.94 3.14
N LEU A 371 27.07 -18.14 2.24
CA LEU A 371 27.14 -17.40 0.98
C LEU A 371 26.90 -18.33 -0.22
N TYR A 372 26.11 -17.84 -1.15
CA TYR A 372 25.82 -18.51 -2.42
C TYR A 372 26.16 -17.59 -3.58
N PHE A 373 26.99 -18.08 -4.50
CA PHE A 373 27.44 -17.35 -5.68
C PHE A 373 27.24 -18.18 -6.94
N ASN A 374 27.19 -17.53 -8.06
CA ASN A 374 27.17 -18.14 -9.38
C ASN A 374 26.06 -19.21 -9.48
N ALA A 375 26.39 -20.45 -9.81
CA ALA A 375 25.41 -21.54 -9.96
C ALA A 375 24.70 -21.92 -8.65
N ASP A 376 25.33 -21.66 -7.50
CA ASP A 376 24.74 -21.96 -6.18
C ASP A 376 23.76 -20.88 -5.71
N ALA A 377 23.80 -19.68 -6.29
CA ALA A 377 22.83 -18.62 -6.04
C ALA A 377 21.50 -18.91 -6.76
N ASN A 378 20.88 -20.04 -6.44
CA ASN A 378 19.71 -20.60 -7.12
C ASN A 378 18.47 -20.67 -6.20
N GLN A 379 17.31 -20.94 -6.80
CA GLN A 379 16.03 -20.98 -6.09
C GLN A 379 15.97 -22.13 -5.06
N THR A 380 16.57 -23.27 -5.36
CA THR A 380 16.61 -24.42 -4.45
C THR A 380 17.31 -24.06 -3.15
N ASN A 381 18.48 -23.43 -3.22
CA ASN A 381 19.22 -22.98 -2.04
C ASN A 381 18.47 -21.84 -1.31
N PHE A 382 17.85 -20.92 -2.04
CA PHE A 382 17.05 -19.87 -1.45
C PHE A 382 15.88 -20.44 -0.62
N ARG A 383 15.08 -21.34 -1.20
CA ARG A 383 13.95 -21.99 -0.52
C ARG A 383 14.37 -22.79 0.71
N ALA A 384 15.54 -23.41 0.66
CA ALA A 384 16.06 -24.22 1.77
C ALA A 384 16.62 -23.35 2.92
N LYS A 385 17.23 -22.19 2.61
CA LYS A 385 18.03 -21.43 3.57
C LYS A 385 17.35 -20.15 4.08
N ALA A 386 16.57 -19.46 3.27
CA ALA A 386 15.90 -18.24 3.70
C ALA A 386 15.03 -18.45 4.95
N PRO A 387 14.19 -19.52 5.06
CA PRO A 387 13.38 -19.74 6.25
C PRO A 387 14.17 -20.00 7.54
N GLN A 388 15.44 -20.37 7.40
CA GLN A 388 16.33 -20.74 8.53
C GLN A 388 17.29 -19.62 8.91
N SER A 389 17.20 -18.46 8.26
CA SER A 389 18.14 -17.36 8.40
C SER A 389 17.44 -16.11 8.93
N ARG A 390 18.06 -15.44 9.89
CA ARG A 390 17.52 -14.19 10.47
C ARG A 390 17.59 -13.03 9.49
N LEU A 391 18.69 -12.95 8.75
CA LEU A 391 18.91 -11.98 7.69
C LEU A 391 19.09 -12.70 6.35
N VAL A 392 18.41 -12.21 5.34
CA VAL A 392 18.54 -12.70 3.96
C VAL A 392 18.93 -11.53 3.08
N HIS A 393 20.00 -11.67 2.32
CA HIS A 393 20.46 -10.67 1.36
C HIS A 393 20.49 -11.26 -0.04
N ILE A 394 19.92 -10.57 -1.02
CA ILE A 394 19.87 -11.01 -2.41
C ILE A 394 20.38 -9.88 -3.28
N ALA A 395 21.57 -10.05 -3.86
CA ALA A 395 22.19 -9.15 -4.82
C ALA A 395 22.14 -9.77 -6.21
N ALA A 396 21.08 -9.46 -6.95
CA ALA A 396 20.74 -10.08 -8.23
C ALA A 396 19.94 -9.14 -9.12
N HIS A 397 19.74 -9.50 -10.39
CA HIS A 397 18.78 -8.81 -11.24
C HIS A 397 17.34 -9.05 -10.79
N ALA A 398 16.48 -8.05 -10.97
CA ALA A 398 15.03 -8.20 -10.80
C ALA A 398 14.28 -7.53 -11.96
N THR A 399 13.07 -8.03 -12.22
CA THR A 399 12.12 -7.44 -13.17
C THR A 399 10.77 -7.28 -12.51
N VAL A 400 10.14 -6.15 -12.73
CA VAL A 400 8.81 -5.84 -12.19
C VAL A 400 7.76 -5.99 -13.29
N ASP A 401 6.73 -6.77 -13.03
CA ASP A 401 5.54 -6.82 -13.86
C ASP A 401 4.47 -5.90 -13.24
N THR A 402 4.21 -4.77 -13.88
CA THR A 402 3.21 -3.79 -13.41
C THR A 402 1.78 -4.18 -13.76
N LEU A 403 1.57 -5.14 -14.67
CA LEU A 403 0.24 -5.64 -15.04
C LEU A 403 -0.18 -6.80 -14.14
N ASP A 404 0.76 -7.69 -13.84
CA ASP A 404 0.59 -8.77 -12.87
C ASP A 404 1.76 -8.82 -11.88
N PRO A 405 1.71 -8.03 -10.80
CA PRO A 405 2.81 -7.87 -9.86
C PRO A 405 3.28 -9.16 -9.16
N LEU A 406 2.45 -10.19 -9.12
CA LEU A 406 2.84 -11.50 -8.59
C LEU A 406 3.80 -12.26 -9.52
N HIS A 407 3.90 -11.86 -10.78
CA HIS A 407 4.89 -12.34 -11.74
C HIS A 407 6.19 -11.52 -11.75
N SER A 408 6.34 -10.51 -10.91
CA SER A 408 7.64 -9.86 -10.68
C SER A 408 8.67 -10.90 -10.22
N LYS A 409 9.91 -10.79 -10.73
CA LYS A 409 10.94 -11.84 -10.64
C LYS A 409 12.25 -11.31 -10.10
N VAL A 410 12.87 -12.08 -9.20
CA VAL A 410 14.32 -12.01 -8.97
C VAL A 410 14.96 -13.11 -9.81
N LEU A 411 15.95 -12.76 -10.61
CA LEU A 411 16.67 -13.68 -11.47
C LEU A 411 17.72 -14.41 -10.64
N LEU A 412 17.51 -15.70 -10.40
CA LEU A 412 18.47 -16.58 -9.74
C LEU A 412 19.19 -17.45 -10.77
N ALA A 413 20.19 -18.19 -10.32
CA ALA A 413 20.99 -19.02 -11.23
C ALA A 413 20.14 -20.08 -11.93
N ASP A 414 20.40 -20.27 -13.23
CA ASP A 414 19.76 -21.29 -14.04
C ASP A 414 19.98 -22.68 -13.43
N GLU A 415 18.94 -23.48 -13.37
CA GLU A 415 19.01 -24.86 -12.89
C GLU A 415 18.71 -25.84 -14.04
N ASN A 416 19.56 -26.85 -14.19
CA ASN A 416 19.42 -27.86 -15.25
C ASN A 416 19.31 -27.26 -16.68
N GLY A 417 19.99 -26.15 -16.93
CA GLY A 417 19.96 -25.46 -18.22
C GLY A 417 18.65 -24.73 -18.53
N GLN A 418 17.80 -24.52 -17.52
CA GLN A 418 16.56 -23.75 -17.64
C GLN A 418 16.66 -22.47 -16.81
N PRO A 419 16.12 -21.35 -17.32
CA PRO A 419 16.00 -20.13 -16.54
C PRO A 419 15.25 -20.37 -15.22
N ASN A 420 15.79 -19.84 -14.14
CA ASN A 420 15.19 -20.01 -12.81
C ASN A 420 14.94 -18.63 -12.18
N TYR A 421 13.70 -18.41 -11.76
CA TYR A 421 13.24 -17.14 -11.22
C TYR A 421 12.56 -17.35 -9.88
N LEU A 422 12.83 -16.49 -8.92
CA LEU A 422 12.01 -16.37 -7.72
C LEU A 422 10.88 -15.37 -8.03
N GLU A 423 9.69 -15.85 -8.32
CA GLU A 423 8.53 -14.99 -8.53
C GLU A 423 7.92 -14.54 -7.20
N ALA A 424 7.32 -13.35 -7.18
CA ALA A 424 6.66 -12.83 -6.00
C ALA A 424 5.56 -13.79 -5.48
N ARG A 425 4.82 -14.47 -6.37
CA ARG A 425 3.84 -15.50 -6.00
C ARG A 425 4.45 -16.74 -5.32
N ASP A 426 5.69 -17.10 -5.66
CA ASP A 426 6.38 -18.23 -5.05
C ASP A 426 6.71 -17.96 -3.59
N VAL A 427 7.03 -16.70 -3.29
CA VAL A 427 7.32 -16.23 -1.93
C VAL A 427 6.09 -16.30 -1.03
N LEU A 428 4.89 -16.03 -1.55
CA LEU A 428 3.63 -16.11 -0.77
C LEU A 428 3.41 -17.50 -0.14
N GLY A 429 3.92 -18.57 -0.76
CA GLY A 429 3.82 -19.94 -0.26
C GLY A 429 4.89 -20.34 0.76
N MET A 430 5.84 -19.45 1.08
CA MET A 430 6.94 -19.74 2.01
C MET A 430 6.57 -19.40 3.45
N ASP A 431 7.25 -20.02 4.41
CA ASP A 431 7.20 -19.63 5.82
C ASP A 431 8.50 -18.91 6.20
N LEU A 432 8.46 -17.58 6.22
CA LEU A 432 9.59 -16.70 6.53
C LEU A 432 9.46 -16.03 7.91
N LYS A 433 8.65 -16.59 8.82
CA LYS A 433 8.44 -16.02 10.17
C LYS A 433 9.73 -15.98 10.99
N GLY A 434 10.70 -16.83 10.69
CA GLY A 434 12.03 -16.79 11.28
C GLY A 434 12.93 -15.68 10.73
N THR A 435 12.60 -15.12 9.57
CA THR A 435 13.42 -14.14 8.87
C THR A 435 13.04 -12.73 9.29
N ALA A 436 13.93 -12.05 10.00
CA ALA A 436 13.70 -10.70 10.50
C ALA A 436 13.78 -9.65 9.39
N MET A 437 14.76 -9.77 8.49
CA MET A 437 14.95 -8.83 7.38
C MET A 437 15.32 -9.55 6.09
N ILE A 438 14.75 -9.08 5.00
CA ILE A 438 15.18 -9.40 3.63
C ILE A 438 15.64 -8.09 2.97
N ALA A 439 16.86 -8.08 2.45
CA ALA A 439 17.38 -7.01 1.61
C ALA A 439 17.40 -7.49 0.15
N LEU A 440 16.62 -6.82 -0.70
CA LEU A 440 16.63 -7.00 -2.14
C LEU A 440 17.53 -5.92 -2.76
N SER A 441 18.81 -6.21 -2.86
CA SER A 441 19.79 -5.41 -3.61
C SER A 441 19.63 -5.70 -5.12
N ALA A 442 18.48 -5.28 -5.67
CA ALA A 442 18.04 -5.60 -7.02
C ALA A 442 17.26 -4.44 -7.62
N CYS A 443 17.31 -4.29 -8.94
CA CYS A 443 16.65 -3.18 -9.63
C CYS A 443 15.13 -3.20 -9.42
N GLU A 444 14.56 -2.04 -9.06
CA GLU A 444 13.11 -1.81 -8.96
C GLU A 444 12.33 -2.77 -8.04
N SER A 445 13.03 -3.48 -7.15
CA SER A 445 12.44 -4.51 -6.30
C SER A 445 11.32 -4.01 -5.37
N GLY A 446 11.31 -2.72 -5.05
CA GLY A 446 10.26 -2.06 -4.25
C GLY A 446 9.09 -1.54 -5.07
N LEU A 447 9.18 -1.57 -6.41
CA LEU A 447 8.05 -1.21 -7.25
C LEU A 447 7.04 -2.35 -7.26
N GLY A 448 5.78 -1.96 -7.27
CA GLY A 448 4.64 -2.83 -7.42
C GLY A 448 3.49 -2.03 -7.96
N ARG A 449 2.38 -2.66 -8.23
CA ARG A 449 1.15 -1.96 -8.56
C ARG A 449 0.42 -1.58 -7.27
N VAL A 450 0.05 -0.30 -7.13
CA VAL A 450 -0.86 0.13 -6.06
C VAL A 450 -2.28 -0.11 -6.54
N GLU A 451 -2.95 -1.04 -5.89
CA GLU A 451 -4.35 -1.40 -6.16
C GLU A 451 -5.31 -0.52 -5.36
N ASP A 452 -6.58 -0.56 -5.75
CA ASP A 452 -7.67 0.01 -4.98
C ASP A 452 -7.68 -0.63 -3.57
N GLY A 453 -7.72 0.20 -2.53
CA GLY A 453 -7.49 -0.25 -1.14
C GLY A 453 -6.05 -0.08 -0.67
N ASP A 454 -5.24 0.65 -1.44
CA ASP A 454 -3.88 1.10 -1.10
C ASP A 454 -2.93 -0.05 -0.76
N GLU A 455 -3.02 -1.15 -1.50
CA GLU A 455 -2.16 -2.30 -1.34
C GLU A 455 -1.06 -2.32 -2.41
N VAL A 456 0.21 -2.29 -1.96
CA VAL A 456 1.36 -2.45 -2.85
C VAL A 456 1.56 -3.94 -3.13
N LEU A 457 1.18 -4.37 -4.33
CA LEU A 457 1.37 -5.73 -4.80
C LEU A 457 2.82 -5.97 -5.25
N GLY A 458 3.21 -7.23 -5.33
CA GLY A 458 4.55 -7.66 -5.72
C GLY A 458 5.37 -8.14 -4.52
N PHE A 459 6.67 -7.91 -4.53
CA PHE A 459 7.59 -8.44 -3.51
C PHE A 459 7.27 -7.92 -2.10
N THR A 460 6.88 -6.66 -1.94
CA THR A 460 6.53 -6.09 -0.63
C THR A 460 5.44 -6.91 0.05
N ARG A 461 4.32 -7.13 -0.64
CA ARG A 461 3.23 -7.96 -0.12
C ARG A 461 3.70 -9.39 0.13
N SER A 462 4.42 -9.98 -0.82
CA SER A 462 4.79 -11.39 -0.77
C SER A 462 5.69 -11.72 0.41
N PHE A 463 6.75 -10.95 0.64
CA PHE A 463 7.67 -11.19 1.75
C PHE A 463 7.04 -10.91 3.11
N LEU A 464 6.30 -9.81 3.26
CA LEU A 464 5.63 -9.49 4.52
C LEU A 464 4.54 -10.52 4.86
N SER A 465 3.77 -10.99 3.87
CA SER A 465 2.76 -12.05 4.04
C SER A 465 3.40 -13.40 4.39
N ALA A 466 4.55 -13.72 3.79
CA ALA A 466 5.31 -14.94 4.10
C ALA A 466 5.88 -14.96 5.52
N GLY A 467 5.98 -13.79 6.17
CA GLY A 467 6.35 -13.72 7.58
C GLY A 467 7.52 -12.80 7.91
N THR A 468 8.24 -12.29 6.93
CA THR A 468 9.36 -11.35 7.16
C THR A 468 8.87 -10.08 7.86
N SER A 469 9.64 -9.60 8.86
CA SER A 469 9.27 -8.39 9.61
C SER A 469 9.67 -7.11 8.89
N THR A 470 10.79 -7.14 8.14
CA THR A 470 11.38 -5.96 7.50
C THR A 470 11.84 -6.30 6.08
N LEU A 471 11.54 -5.43 5.15
CA LEU A 471 12.01 -5.51 3.76
C LEU A 471 12.78 -4.24 3.41
N LEU A 472 13.94 -4.41 2.79
CA LEU A 472 14.67 -3.35 2.10
C LEU A 472 14.54 -3.59 0.59
N ALA A 473 13.99 -2.62 -0.13
CA ALA A 473 13.73 -2.75 -1.56
C ALA A 473 13.89 -1.42 -2.29
N SER A 474 14.26 -1.46 -3.59
CA SER A 474 14.60 -0.28 -4.37
C SER A 474 13.46 0.21 -5.28
N LEU A 475 13.40 1.52 -5.49
CA LEU A 475 12.41 2.20 -6.34
C LEU A 475 12.87 2.40 -7.81
N TRP A 476 14.14 2.22 -8.10
CA TRP A 476 14.73 2.31 -9.46
C TRP A 476 16.03 1.53 -9.52
N PRO A 477 16.57 1.29 -10.74
CA PRO A 477 17.85 0.60 -10.91
C PRO A 477 18.98 1.29 -10.14
N VAL A 478 19.81 0.50 -9.49
CA VAL A 478 20.85 0.98 -8.58
C VAL A 478 22.24 0.90 -9.20
N SER A 479 23.17 1.69 -8.68
CA SER A 479 24.58 1.66 -9.08
C SER A 479 25.36 0.70 -8.18
N ASP A 480 26.08 -0.27 -8.73
CA ASP A 480 26.83 -1.29 -7.98
C ASP A 480 27.72 -0.68 -6.88
N ALA A 481 28.56 0.30 -7.23
CA ALA A 481 29.51 0.90 -6.28
C ALA A 481 28.83 1.67 -5.15
N ALA A 482 27.74 2.39 -5.44
CA ALA A 482 26.99 3.11 -4.43
C ALA A 482 26.20 2.14 -3.51
N THR A 483 25.69 1.08 -4.09
CA THR A 483 24.95 0.03 -3.37
C THR A 483 25.88 -0.76 -2.46
N GLU A 484 27.07 -1.12 -2.90
CA GLU A 484 28.13 -1.76 -2.12
C GLU A 484 28.42 -0.93 -0.84
N THR A 485 28.69 0.39 -0.98
CA THR A 485 28.90 1.29 0.16
C THR A 485 27.69 1.36 1.08
N LEU A 486 26.48 1.46 0.53
CA LEU A 486 25.24 1.54 1.30
C LEU A 486 25.02 0.26 2.12
N MET A 487 25.10 -0.90 1.47
CA MET A 487 24.85 -2.18 2.13
C MET A 487 25.94 -2.50 3.16
N THR A 488 27.21 -2.27 2.85
CA THR A 488 28.31 -2.51 3.81
C THR A 488 28.13 -1.67 5.06
N THR A 489 27.79 -0.37 4.94
CA THR A 489 27.53 0.50 6.09
C THR A 489 26.30 0.04 6.87
N LEU A 490 25.19 -0.30 6.19
CA LEU A 490 23.97 -0.80 6.83
C LEU A 490 24.25 -2.04 7.68
N TYR A 491 24.92 -3.04 7.12
CA TYR A 491 25.18 -4.29 7.81
C TYR A 491 26.23 -4.14 8.91
N ASP A 492 27.21 -3.25 8.76
CA ASP A 492 28.18 -2.91 9.81
C ASP A 492 27.45 -2.33 11.05
N ASP A 493 26.54 -1.40 10.86
CA ASP A 493 25.78 -0.81 11.96
C ASP A 493 24.78 -1.79 12.58
N LEU A 494 24.13 -2.64 11.76
CA LEU A 494 23.31 -3.74 12.27
C LEU A 494 24.14 -4.70 13.12
N SER A 495 25.37 -5.02 12.71
CA SER A 495 26.26 -5.90 13.46
C SER A 495 26.68 -5.32 14.83
N LYS A 496 26.62 -3.99 14.99
CA LYS A 496 26.87 -3.27 16.25
C LYS A 496 25.62 -3.17 17.14
N GLY A 497 24.45 -3.66 16.67
CA GLY A 497 23.19 -3.64 17.40
C GLY A 497 22.40 -2.35 17.25
N GLU A 498 22.72 -1.52 16.26
CA GLU A 498 21.90 -0.36 15.91
C GLU A 498 20.51 -0.79 15.39
N SER A 499 19.53 0.11 15.49
CA SER A 499 18.22 -0.16 14.86
C SER A 499 18.34 -0.10 13.35
N VAL A 500 17.55 -0.92 12.64
CA VAL A 500 17.58 -0.93 11.17
C VAL A 500 17.26 0.45 10.57
N GLN A 501 16.49 1.27 11.26
CA GLN A 501 16.15 2.62 10.82
C GLN A 501 17.34 3.59 10.95
N ASP A 502 18.12 3.49 12.02
CA ASP A 502 19.34 4.26 12.18
C ASP A 502 20.43 3.80 11.21
N ALA A 503 20.64 2.49 11.14
CA ALA A 503 21.60 1.88 10.23
C ALA A 503 21.31 2.27 8.75
N MET A 504 20.04 2.27 8.34
CA MET A 504 19.65 2.71 6.99
C MET A 504 19.91 4.19 6.76
N ARG A 505 19.60 5.04 7.74
CA ARG A 505 19.92 6.47 7.68
C ARG A 505 21.42 6.72 7.50
N ASP A 506 22.23 6.07 8.32
CA ASP A 506 23.68 6.29 8.29
C ASP A 506 24.31 5.72 7.01
N ALA A 507 23.80 4.61 6.50
CA ALA A 507 24.18 4.06 5.20
C ALA A 507 23.87 5.04 4.04
N GLN A 508 22.67 5.60 4.00
CA GLN A 508 22.31 6.59 2.97
C GLN A 508 23.15 7.87 3.09
N ARG A 509 23.45 8.31 4.31
CA ARG A 509 24.32 9.48 4.54
C ARG A 509 25.77 9.21 4.17
N ALA A 510 26.28 8.00 4.33
CA ALA A 510 27.63 7.63 3.90
C ALA A 510 27.78 7.77 2.37
N VAL A 511 26.80 7.31 1.61
CA VAL A 511 26.78 7.48 0.14
C VAL A 511 26.59 8.95 -0.25
N LEU A 512 25.71 9.69 0.44
CA LEU A 512 25.48 11.13 0.21
C LEU A 512 26.75 11.98 0.46
N ALA A 513 27.59 11.58 1.43
CA ALA A 513 28.79 12.33 1.81
C ALA A 513 29.89 12.30 0.74
N ASN A 514 29.89 11.34 -0.17
CA ASN A 514 30.84 11.27 -1.29
C ASN A 514 30.35 12.16 -2.44
N PRO A 515 31.13 13.17 -2.88
CA PRO A 515 30.75 14.09 -3.95
C PRO A 515 30.35 13.39 -5.28
N GLU A 516 30.94 12.23 -5.59
CA GLU A 516 30.65 11.47 -6.83
C GLU A 516 29.27 10.79 -6.76
N THR A 517 28.77 10.47 -5.57
CA THR A 517 27.50 9.79 -5.33
C THR A 517 26.51 10.65 -4.53
N ALA A 518 26.78 11.95 -4.38
CA ALA A 518 25.93 12.87 -3.61
C ALA A 518 24.53 13.08 -4.23
N HIS A 519 24.36 12.81 -5.55
CA HIS A 519 23.05 12.91 -6.16
C HIS A 519 22.10 11.82 -5.61
N PRO A 520 20.83 12.15 -5.29
CA PRO A 520 19.89 11.17 -4.69
C PRO A 520 19.64 9.89 -5.50
N PHE A 521 19.95 9.90 -6.79
CA PHE A 521 19.93 8.68 -7.60
C PHE A 521 20.69 7.53 -6.97
N PHE A 522 21.82 7.82 -6.30
CA PHE A 522 22.73 6.79 -5.78
C PHE A 522 22.34 6.25 -4.40
N TRP A 523 21.70 7.05 -3.53
CA TRP A 523 21.44 6.67 -2.14
C TRP A 523 19.94 6.60 -1.77
N ALA A 524 19.08 7.23 -2.57
CA ALA A 524 17.65 7.29 -2.25
C ALA A 524 16.76 6.20 -2.92
N PRO A 525 17.25 5.23 -3.70
CA PRO A 525 16.36 4.20 -4.24
C PRO A 525 15.79 3.29 -3.16
N PHE A 526 16.53 3.00 -2.09
CA PHE A 526 16.12 2.01 -1.10
C PHE A 526 15.14 2.55 -0.07
N ASN A 527 14.01 1.85 0.04
CA ASN A 527 13.02 2.03 1.10
C ASN A 527 13.15 0.92 2.14
N LEU A 528 13.15 1.31 3.42
CA LEU A 528 13.00 0.42 4.56
C LEU A 528 11.50 0.27 4.86
N ILE A 529 10.97 -0.95 4.78
CA ILE A 529 9.53 -1.23 4.88
C ILE A 529 9.27 -2.22 6.02
N GLY A 530 8.32 -1.92 6.92
CA GLY A 530 7.86 -2.82 7.98
C GLY A 530 8.38 -2.44 9.36
N ASN A 531 8.98 -3.40 10.09
CA ASN A 531 9.45 -3.19 11.46
C ASN A 531 10.65 -2.25 11.53
N TRP A 532 10.42 -1.00 11.89
CA TRP A 532 11.45 0.03 12.03
C TRP A 532 12.34 -0.10 13.26
N ARG A 533 11.88 -0.89 14.25
CA ARG A 533 12.57 -1.10 15.53
C ARG A 533 13.50 -2.31 15.52
N LEU A 534 13.57 -3.03 14.40
CA LEU A 534 14.39 -4.23 14.29
C LEU A 534 15.83 -3.93 14.71
N LYS A 535 16.34 -4.78 15.60
CA LYS A 535 17.74 -4.86 15.99
C LYS A 535 18.25 -6.28 15.79
N VAL A 536 19.49 -6.39 15.37
CA VAL A 536 20.16 -7.68 15.24
C VAL A 536 20.98 -7.90 16.48
N GLU A 537 20.53 -8.77 17.37
CA GLU A 537 21.32 -9.20 18.53
C GLU A 537 22.39 -10.20 18.08
N LYS A 538 23.63 -10.02 18.57
CA LYS A 538 24.76 -10.93 18.29
C LYS A 538 24.60 -12.28 18.96
#